data_e4011b781e08839a6a2f1250199b9e22
#
_entry.id   e4011b781e08839a6a2f1250199b9e22
#
_cell.length_a   1.000
_cell.length_b   1.000
_cell.length_c   1.000
_cell.angle_alpha   90.00
_cell.angle_beta   90.00
_cell.angle_gamma   90.00
#
_symmetry.space_group_name_H-M   'P 1'
#
loop_
_entity.id
_entity.type
_entity.pdbx_description
1 polymer ?
#
loop_
_entity_poly.entity_id
_entity_poly.type
_entity_poly.pdbx_seq_one_letter_code
_entity_poly.pdbx_strand_id
1 'polypeptide(L)' 'MSKEFKLVISDSRNFEKEMNKALDEGWDLLGTPHLEGNRFLQALIRHAKVPTIAEPKKSK' A
#
# COMPACT_ATOMS: atom_id res chain seq x y z
N MET A 1 1.60 -17.47 -5.95
CA MET A 1 1.87 -16.22 -5.75
C MET A 1 0.77 -15.53 -5.13
N SER A 2 0.96 -14.91 -4.07
CA SER A 2 -0.08 -14.23 -3.38
C SER A 2 0.09 -12.75 -3.47
N LYS A 3 -1.00 -12.04 -3.34
CA LYS A 3 -0.97 -10.61 -3.32
C LYS A 3 -1.57 -10.13 -2.03
N GLU A 4 -1.09 -8.99 -1.58
CA GLU A 4 -1.63 -8.39 -0.38
C GLU A 4 -2.45 -7.18 -0.77
N PHE A 5 -3.53 -6.97 -0.07
CA PHE A 5 -4.41 -5.86 -0.33
C PHE A 5 -4.47 -4.97 0.89
N LYS A 6 -4.51 -3.68 0.67
CA LYS A 6 -4.58 -2.76 1.76
C LYS A 6 -5.47 -1.60 1.37
N LEU A 7 -6.28 -1.14 2.29
CA LEU A 7 -7.13 0.00 2.03
C LEU A 7 -6.71 1.12 2.98
N VAL A 8 -6.34 2.25 2.41
CA VAL A 8 -5.94 3.38 3.21
C VAL A 8 -7.12 4.34 3.26
N ILE A 9 -7.56 4.67 4.45
CA ILE A 9 -8.63 5.61 4.66
C ILE A 9 -8.09 6.68 5.59
N SER A 10 -8.08 7.91 5.12
CA SER A 10 -7.47 8.95 5.89
C SER A 10 -8.04 10.30 5.48
N ASP A 11 -7.89 11.31 6.31
CA ASP A 11 -8.36 12.62 5.95
C ASP A 11 -7.32 13.25 5.02
N SER A 12 -7.66 14.39 4.46
CA SER A 12 -6.80 14.99 3.47
C SER A 12 -5.44 15.36 4.02
N ARG A 13 -5.36 15.61 5.30
CA ARG A 13 -4.12 16.01 5.90
C ARG A 13 -3.14 14.86 6.00
N ASN A 14 -3.64 13.71 6.34
CA ASN A 14 -2.77 12.56 6.51
C ASN A 14 -2.68 11.64 5.32
N PHE A 15 -3.52 11.85 4.35
CA PHE A 15 -3.58 10.94 3.22
C PHE A 15 -2.26 10.88 2.46
N GLU A 16 -1.68 12.01 2.20
CA GLU A 16 -0.44 12.07 1.46
C GLU A 16 0.67 11.35 2.23
N LYS A 17 0.70 11.55 3.54
CA LYS A 17 1.70 10.94 4.36
C LYS A 17 1.54 9.43 4.38
N GLU A 18 0.30 8.97 4.48
CA GLU A 18 0.04 7.55 4.49
C GLU A 18 0.39 6.91 3.14
N MET A 19 0.08 7.64 2.06
CA MET A 19 0.37 7.12 0.75
C MET A 19 1.87 7.04 0.51
N ASN A 20 2.60 8.06 0.92
CA ASN A 20 4.04 8.05 0.75
C ASN A 20 4.66 6.91 1.53
N LYS A 21 4.15 6.65 2.71
CA LYS A 21 4.65 5.57 3.51
C LYS A 21 4.39 4.23 2.84
N ALA A 22 3.19 4.08 2.30
CA ALA A 22 2.83 2.83 1.64
C ALA A 22 3.68 2.61 0.40
N LEU A 23 3.87 3.65 -0.38
CA LEU A 23 4.68 3.52 -1.59
C LEU A 23 6.10 3.15 -1.23
N ASP A 24 6.58 3.68 -0.13
CA ASP A 24 7.91 3.39 0.32
C ASP A 24 8.02 1.93 0.79
N GLU A 25 6.93 1.34 1.17
CA GLU A 25 6.90 -0.04 1.59
C GLU A 25 6.62 -1.02 0.45
N GLY A 26 6.58 -0.50 -0.76
CA GLY A 26 6.40 -1.36 -1.91
C GLY A 26 4.97 -1.57 -2.39
N TRP A 27 4.06 -0.79 -1.88
CA TRP A 27 2.68 -0.90 -2.31
C TRP A 27 2.46 -0.15 -3.61
N ASP A 28 1.57 -0.66 -4.44
CA ASP A 28 1.21 -0.01 -5.68
C ASP A 28 -0.23 0.45 -5.58
N LEU A 29 -0.56 1.49 -6.30
CA LEU A 29 -1.91 1.98 -6.30
C LEU A 29 -2.81 1.09 -7.13
N LEU A 30 -3.98 0.81 -6.60
CA LEU A 30 -4.94 0.01 -7.33
C LEU A 30 -6.13 0.90 -7.60
N GLY A 31 -6.20 1.43 -8.77
CA GLY A 31 -7.28 2.32 -9.13
C GLY A 31 -6.99 3.74 -8.69
N THR A 32 -7.98 4.57 -8.73
CA THR A 32 -7.82 5.96 -8.37
C THR A 32 -8.35 6.20 -6.97
N PRO A 33 -7.87 7.26 -6.33
CA PRO A 33 -8.35 7.57 -5.01
C PRO A 33 -9.82 7.94 -5.05
N HIS A 34 -10.51 7.64 -4.00
CA HIS A 34 -11.92 7.93 -3.91
C HIS A 34 -12.13 8.89 -2.75
N LEU A 35 -12.88 9.92 -2.96
CA LEU A 35 -13.14 10.87 -1.91
C LEU A 35 -14.56 10.68 -1.42
N GLU A 36 -14.71 10.50 -0.13
CA GLU A 36 -16.01 10.34 0.44
C GLU A 36 -16.11 11.20 1.68
N GLY A 37 -16.88 12.25 1.59
CA GLY A 37 -16.97 13.17 2.70
C GLY A 37 -15.64 13.86 2.90
N ASN A 38 -15.06 13.73 4.06
CA ASN A 38 -13.78 14.33 4.35
C ASN A 38 -12.66 13.32 4.31
N ARG A 39 -12.94 12.14 3.80
CA ARG A 39 -11.94 11.10 3.81
C ARG A 39 -11.57 10.65 2.42
N PHE A 40 -10.33 10.32 2.25
CA PHE A 40 -9.85 9.74 1.02
C PHE A 40 -9.68 8.25 1.24
N LEU A 41 -10.04 7.49 0.23
CA LEU A 41 -9.88 6.04 0.27
C LEU A 41 -9.05 5.64 -0.92
N GLN A 42 -8.09 4.79 -0.69
CA GLN A 42 -7.25 4.31 -1.78
C GLN A 42 -6.91 2.85 -1.56
N ALA A 43 -7.19 2.05 -2.56
CA ALA A 43 -6.84 0.64 -2.48
C ALA A 43 -5.41 0.47 -2.97
N LEU A 44 -4.68 -0.37 -2.31
CA LEU A 44 -3.30 -0.62 -2.65
C LEU A 44 -3.10 -2.12 -2.73
N ILE A 45 -2.14 -2.49 -3.52
CA ILE A 45 -1.87 -3.90 -3.69
C ILE A 45 -0.37 -4.09 -3.83
N ARG A 46 0.13 -5.20 -3.37
CA ARG A 46 1.52 -5.52 -3.61
C ARG A 46 1.66 -7.03 -3.61
N HIS A 47 2.71 -7.51 -4.22
CA HIS A 47 2.96 -8.92 -4.22
C HIS A 47 3.53 -9.30 -2.88
N ALA A 48 2.91 -10.26 -2.24
CA ALA A 48 3.39 -10.70 -0.96
C ALA A 48 4.73 -11.35 -1.15
N LYS A 49 5.63 -11.13 -0.23
CA LYS A 49 6.89 -11.76 -0.29
C LYS A 49 6.73 -13.20 0.03
N VAL A 50 7.17 -14.02 -0.85
CA VAL A 50 7.12 -15.42 -0.60
C VAL A 50 8.25 -15.78 0.32
N PRO A 51 7.97 -16.44 1.38
CA PRO A 51 9.03 -16.80 2.30
C PRO A 51 9.85 -17.86 1.70
N THR A 52 10.70 -17.54 0.83
CA THR A 52 11.55 -18.52 0.26
C THR A 52 12.78 -18.58 1.03
N ILE A 53 13.31 -19.68 1.09
CA ILE A 53 14.52 -19.85 1.77
C ILE A 53 15.60 -19.17 1.11
N ALA A 54 15.52 -19.04 -0.10
CA ALA A 54 16.59 -18.45 -0.83
C ALA A 54 16.66 -17.00 -0.67
N GLU A 55 15.76 -16.41 -0.12
CA GLU A 55 15.76 -15.06 -0.04
C GLU A 55 16.19 -14.51 1.13
N PRO A 56 17.19 -14.32 1.32
CA PRO A 56 17.70 -13.78 2.56
C PRO A 56 17.63 -12.32 2.47
N LYS A 57 17.56 -11.96 2.02
CA LYS A 57 17.62 -11.00 1.84
C LYS A 57 17.35 -10.21 1.67
N LYS A 58 17.30 -9.74 1.55
CA LYS A 58 17.00 -9.11 1.20
C LYS A 58 16.82 -8.38 1.53
N SER A 59 17.01 -7.86 1.65
CA SER A 59 16.72 -7.24 1.77
C SER A 59 16.55 -6.51 1.90
N LYS A 60 16.63 -5.98 2.03
CA LYS A 60 16.33 -5.35 2.03
C LYS A 60 16.21 -5.06 2.32
#